data_26c4dc320808e679a7562be400ff80f7
#
_entry.id   26c4dc320808e679a7562be400ff80f7
#
_cell.length_a   1.000
_cell.length_b   1.000
_cell.length_c   1.000
_cell.angle_alpha   90.00
_cell.angle_beta   90.00
_cell.angle_gamma   90.00
#
_symmetry.space_group_name_H-M   'P 1'
#
loop_
_entity.id
_entity.type
_entity.pdbx_description
1 polymer ?
#
loop_
_entity_poly.entity_id
_entity_poly.type
_entity_poly.pdbx_seq_one_letter_code
_entity_poly.pdbx_strand_id
1 'polypeptide(L)'
;GEAWTDNGNVKKYTDTNRELDSAFNFDLSQAMFKLNEGNTTSLRFVLQTTIRDFPDQDNANFITNHDMPRVMNQLGTDKEQRAKLAAGILLTAPGIPFIYYGEEIGMSGTKPDELIRTPMQWDAAQGAGFTDGKPWQAVNADYTTVNVASQTGMSASLLEHYRTLIQLRNANSALRVGRTYVAESNSNKILSYLRASSDQTLLVLIHIG
;
A
#
# COMPACT_ATOMS: atom_id res chain seq x y z
N GLY A 1 -11.71 6.53 10.18
CA GLY A 1 -12.86 6.89 9.32
C GLY A 1 -12.52 6.87 7.84
N GLU A 2 -13.57 6.85 7.02
CA GLU A 2 -13.46 6.89 5.57
C GLU A 2 -14.23 8.11 5.02
N ALA A 3 -13.50 8.98 4.33
CA ALA A 3 -14.07 10.09 3.59
C ALA A 3 -13.35 10.17 2.24
N TRP A 4 -14.03 9.83 1.16
CA TRP A 4 -13.44 9.80 -0.17
C TRP A 4 -13.28 11.23 -0.74
N THR A 5 -12.30 11.93 -0.21
CA THR A 5 -11.96 13.30 -0.58
C THR A 5 -10.46 13.55 -0.37
N ASP A 6 -9.99 14.76 -0.67
CA ASP A 6 -8.59 15.16 -0.48
C ASP A 6 -8.19 15.29 1.01
N ASN A 7 -6.89 15.19 1.27
CA ASN A 7 -6.33 15.26 2.62
C ASN A 7 -6.69 16.57 3.37
N GLY A 8 -6.82 17.69 2.66
CA GLY A 8 -7.19 18.97 3.26
C GLY A 8 -8.62 18.98 3.84
N ASN A 9 -9.50 18.14 3.29
CA ASN A 9 -10.83 17.92 3.84
C ASN A 9 -10.83 16.79 4.89
N VAL A 10 -10.11 15.69 4.64
CA VAL A 10 -10.03 14.54 5.55
C VAL A 10 -9.49 14.95 6.92
N LYS A 11 -8.45 15.79 6.99
CA LYS A 11 -7.83 16.24 8.24
C LYS A 11 -8.80 16.94 9.20
N LYS A 12 -9.89 17.51 8.71
CA LYS A 12 -10.90 18.16 9.54
C LYS A 12 -11.59 17.21 10.51
N TYR A 13 -11.59 15.90 10.18
CA TYR A 13 -12.15 14.86 11.04
C TYR A 13 -11.15 14.31 12.07
N THR A 14 -9.83 14.54 11.86
CA THR A 14 -8.77 14.08 12.76
C THR A 14 -8.11 15.23 13.54
N ASP A 15 -8.46 16.48 13.24
CA ASP A 15 -7.91 17.70 13.86
C ASP A 15 -8.46 17.91 15.28
N THR A 16 -8.12 19.02 15.90
CA THR A 16 -8.23 19.42 17.31
C THR A 16 -9.54 19.08 18.04
N ASN A 17 -10.65 18.90 17.32
CA ASN A 17 -11.92 18.42 17.88
C ASN A 17 -12.08 16.89 17.87
N ARG A 18 -11.14 16.17 17.29
CA ARG A 18 -10.99 14.72 17.23
C ARG A 18 -12.31 13.94 17.17
N GLU A 19 -13.01 14.08 16.05
CA GLU A 19 -14.14 13.22 15.73
C GLU A 19 -13.68 11.79 15.45
N LEU A 20 -12.46 11.64 14.89
CA LEU A 20 -11.82 10.37 14.56
C LEU A 20 -10.36 10.39 14.99
N ASP A 21 -9.86 9.24 15.44
CA ASP A 21 -8.43 9.04 15.76
C ASP A 21 -7.57 8.91 14.50
N SER A 22 -8.15 8.48 13.38
CA SER A 22 -7.48 8.29 12.10
C SER A 22 -8.46 8.29 10.94
N ALA A 23 -8.00 8.71 9.77
CA ALA A 23 -8.79 8.68 8.54
C ALA A 23 -7.96 8.20 7.33
N PHE A 24 -8.61 7.56 6.37
CA PHE A 24 -7.97 7.02 5.18
C PHE A 24 -7.45 8.10 4.22
N ASN A 25 -6.19 7.92 3.80
CA ASN A 25 -5.46 8.82 2.90
C ASN A 25 -5.66 8.38 1.44
N PHE A 26 -6.72 8.84 0.81
CA PHE A 26 -7.02 8.56 -0.59
C PHE A 26 -6.05 9.23 -1.55
N ASP A 27 -5.51 10.40 -1.22
CA ASP A 27 -4.53 11.10 -2.06
C ASP A 27 -3.28 10.25 -2.27
N LEU A 28 -2.76 9.59 -1.21
CA LEU A 28 -1.59 8.72 -1.33
C LEU A 28 -1.90 7.48 -2.16
N SER A 29 -3.06 6.86 -1.97
CA SER A 29 -3.52 5.74 -2.81
C SER A 29 -3.52 6.13 -4.29
N GLN A 30 -4.16 7.24 -4.64
CA GLN A 30 -4.23 7.71 -6.02
C GLN A 30 -2.85 8.08 -6.60
N ALA A 31 -1.96 8.65 -5.78
CA ALA A 31 -0.61 8.98 -6.21
C ALA A 31 0.24 7.73 -6.50
N MET A 32 0.03 6.63 -5.78
CA MET A 32 0.71 5.36 -6.05
C MET A 32 0.32 4.76 -7.40
N PHE A 33 -0.90 4.93 -7.87
CA PHE A 33 -1.30 4.48 -9.22
C PHE A 33 -0.60 5.25 -10.34
N LYS A 34 -0.14 6.47 -10.07
CA LYS A 34 0.64 7.26 -11.04
C LYS A 34 2.09 6.82 -11.19
N LEU A 35 2.53 5.77 -10.48
CA LEU A 35 3.82 5.12 -10.73
C LEU A 35 4.00 4.70 -12.19
N ASN A 36 2.90 4.43 -12.91
CA ASN A 36 2.92 4.12 -14.35
C ASN A 36 3.32 5.32 -15.23
N GLU A 37 3.24 6.55 -14.73
CA GLU A 37 3.70 7.76 -15.44
C GLU A 37 5.25 7.86 -15.46
N GLY A 38 5.94 7.01 -14.71
CA GLY A 38 7.40 6.95 -14.66
C GLY A 38 8.06 8.19 -14.05
N ASN A 39 7.37 8.91 -13.16
CA ASN A 39 7.93 10.02 -12.39
C ASN A 39 7.33 10.11 -11.00
N THR A 40 8.06 10.75 -10.06
CA THR A 40 7.69 10.84 -8.65
C THR A 40 6.98 12.13 -8.27
N THR A 41 6.65 13.00 -9.21
CA THR A 41 6.14 14.35 -8.94
C THR A 41 4.86 14.33 -8.09
N SER A 42 3.88 13.54 -8.51
CA SER A 42 2.61 13.40 -7.77
C SER A 42 2.83 12.82 -6.37
N LEU A 43 3.65 11.76 -6.25
CA LEU A 43 3.97 11.13 -4.97
C LEU A 43 4.69 12.09 -4.01
N ARG A 44 5.65 12.86 -4.52
CA ARG A 44 6.37 13.85 -3.72
C ARG A 44 5.43 14.93 -3.19
N PHE A 45 4.58 15.46 -4.07
CA PHE A 45 3.58 16.47 -3.69
C PHE A 45 2.63 15.92 -2.61
N VAL A 46 2.08 14.71 -2.82
CA VAL A 46 1.16 14.11 -1.87
C VAL A 46 1.85 13.77 -0.55
N LEU A 47 3.10 13.31 -0.56
CA LEU A 47 3.86 13.08 0.67
C LEU A 47 4.05 14.38 1.46
N GLN A 48 4.36 15.50 0.78
CA GLN A 48 4.48 16.82 1.42
C GLN A 48 3.17 17.29 2.04
N THR A 49 2.06 17.13 1.31
CA THR A 49 0.72 17.48 1.84
C THR A 49 0.30 16.56 2.98
N THR A 50 0.58 15.27 2.91
CA THR A 50 0.32 14.31 4.00
C THR A 50 1.06 14.71 5.28
N ILE A 51 2.36 15.05 5.19
CA ILE A 51 3.16 15.50 6.34
C ILE A 51 2.59 16.78 6.95
N ARG A 52 2.14 17.73 6.12
CA ARG A 52 1.55 18.99 6.56
C ARG A 52 0.19 18.81 7.21
N ASP A 53 -0.65 17.95 6.61
CA ASP A 53 -2.06 17.82 6.99
C ASP A 53 -2.28 16.81 8.13
N PHE A 54 -1.33 15.89 8.32
CA PHE A 54 -1.34 14.89 9.40
C PHE A 54 -0.01 14.93 10.19
N PRO A 55 0.22 15.99 11.00
CA PRO A 55 1.48 16.18 11.72
C PRO A 55 1.75 15.09 12.76
N ASP A 56 0.70 14.49 13.31
CA ASP A 56 0.76 13.39 14.28
C ASP A 56 0.83 12.01 13.62
N GLN A 57 0.86 11.97 12.28
CA GLN A 57 0.91 10.74 11.46
C GLN A 57 -0.28 9.78 11.74
N ASP A 58 -1.42 10.33 12.01
CA ASP A 58 -2.69 9.66 12.25
C ASP A 58 -3.47 9.31 10.97
N ASN A 59 -2.86 9.54 9.81
CA ASN A 59 -3.40 9.11 8.51
C ASN A 59 -3.28 7.60 8.32
N ALA A 60 -4.36 6.96 7.84
CA ALA A 60 -4.39 5.55 7.45
C ALA A 60 -4.06 5.42 5.96
N ASN A 61 -2.89 4.85 5.64
CA ASN A 61 -2.46 4.63 4.26
C ASN A 61 -2.92 3.27 3.75
N PHE A 62 -3.27 3.21 2.48
CA PHE A 62 -3.62 1.96 1.79
C PHE A 62 -3.31 2.12 0.29
N ILE A 63 -3.19 1.02 -0.44
CA ILE A 63 -3.05 1.05 -1.90
C ILE A 63 -4.44 0.92 -2.53
N THR A 64 -5.16 -0.15 -2.21
CA THR A 64 -6.56 -0.37 -2.61
C THR A 64 -7.40 -0.80 -1.41
N ASN A 65 -8.72 -0.80 -1.59
CA ASN A 65 -9.69 -1.29 -0.62
C ASN A 65 -10.79 -2.11 -1.30
N HIS A 66 -11.80 -2.47 -0.53
CA HIS A 66 -12.93 -3.29 -0.98
C HIS A 66 -13.89 -2.59 -1.97
N ASP A 67 -13.71 -1.29 -2.22
CA ASP A 67 -14.53 -0.48 -3.13
C ASP A 67 -13.77 -0.07 -4.41
N MET A 68 -12.52 -0.48 -4.53
CA MET A 68 -11.65 -0.15 -5.66
C MET A 68 -11.21 -1.41 -6.42
N PRO A 69 -10.97 -1.32 -7.75
CA PRO A 69 -10.27 -2.38 -8.47
C PRO A 69 -8.95 -2.73 -7.75
N ARG A 70 -8.61 -4.02 -7.72
CA ARG A 70 -7.39 -4.49 -7.04
C ARG A 70 -6.13 -3.88 -7.66
N VAL A 71 -5.08 -3.78 -6.87
CA VAL A 71 -3.81 -3.13 -7.25
C VAL A 71 -3.26 -3.63 -8.57
N MET A 72 -3.29 -4.93 -8.83
CA MET A 72 -2.81 -5.54 -10.08
C MET A 72 -3.58 -5.10 -11.33
N ASN A 73 -4.77 -4.54 -11.18
CA ASN A 73 -5.57 -4.03 -12.28
C ASN A 73 -5.39 -2.53 -12.54
N GLN A 74 -4.65 -1.83 -11.66
CA GLN A 74 -4.48 -0.37 -11.73
C GLN A 74 -3.05 0.07 -12.10
N LEU A 75 -2.05 -0.82 -11.97
CA LEU A 75 -0.63 -0.46 -12.14
C LEU A 75 -0.12 -0.54 -13.60
N GLY A 76 -0.97 -0.82 -14.57
CA GLY A 76 -0.58 -0.86 -15.99
C GLY A 76 0.36 -2.03 -16.33
N THR A 77 1.44 -1.78 -17.08
CA THR A 77 2.50 -2.76 -17.39
C THR A 77 3.44 -2.95 -16.19
N ASP A 78 4.27 -4.02 -16.20
CA ASP A 78 5.24 -4.33 -15.15
C ASP A 78 4.62 -4.35 -13.73
N LYS A 79 3.41 -4.90 -13.65
CA LYS A 79 2.52 -4.84 -12.48
C LYS A 79 3.19 -5.30 -11.19
N GLU A 80 3.97 -6.39 -11.24
CA GLU A 80 4.60 -6.93 -10.05
C GLU A 80 5.67 -5.99 -9.50
N GLN A 81 6.53 -5.44 -10.37
CA GLN A 81 7.55 -4.48 -9.95
C GLN A 81 6.92 -3.21 -9.37
N ARG A 82 5.85 -2.74 -9.98
CA ARG A 82 5.11 -1.56 -9.48
C ARG A 82 4.35 -1.85 -8.20
N ALA A 83 3.80 -3.06 -8.03
CA ALA A 83 3.20 -3.48 -6.77
C ALA A 83 4.25 -3.52 -5.65
N LYS A 84 5.48 -3.99 -5.91
CA LYS A 84 6.59 -3.93 -4.97
C LYS A 84 6.98 -2.50 -4.61
N LEU A 85 7.01 -1.58 -5.58
CA LEU A 85 7.26 -0.17 -5.32
C LEU A 85 6.15 0.47 -4.47
N ALA A 86 4.89 0.19 -4.79
CA ALA A 86 3.74 0.68 -4.02
C ALA A 86 3.76 0.14 -2.57
N ALA A 87 4.07 -1.14 -2.37
CA ALA A 87 4.26 -1.74 -1.06
C ALA A 87 5.41 -1.06 -0.29
N GLY A 88 6.52 -0.75 -0.98
CA GLY A 88 7.64 0.01 -0.41
C GLY A 88 7.21 1.39 0.10
N ILE A 89 6.41 2.11 -0.67
CA ILE A 89 5.84 3.40 -0.26
C ILE A 89 4.88 3.22 0.91
N LEU A 90 3.92 2.30 0.81
CA LEU A 90 2.93 2.03 1.85
C LEU A 90 3.57 1.76 3.21
N LEU A 91 4.60 0.91 3.23
CA LEU A 91 5.21 0.40 4.48
C LEU A 91 6.33 1.28 5.02
N THR A 92 6.81 2.28 4.27
CA THR A 92 7.84 3.22 4.73
C THR A 92 7.34 4.66 4.92
N ALA A 93 6.22 5.05 4.30
CA ALA A 93 5.60 6.36 4.47
C ALA A 93 5.10 6.60 5.92
N PRO A 94 4.93 7.89 6.32
CA PRO A 94 4.31 8.22 7.62
C PRO A 94 2.85 7.78 7.66
N GLY A 95 2.37 7.40 8.84
CA GLY A 95 1.00 6.95 9.06
C GLY A 95 0.86 5.45 9.30
N ILE A 96 -0.37 4.98 9.36
CA ILE A 96 -0.74 3.61 9.68
C ILE A 96 -1.00 2.85 8.37
N PRO A 97 -0.20 1.84 8.01
CA PRO A 97 -0.40 1.08 6.77
C PRO A 97 -1.55 0.07 6.92
N PHE A 98 -2.44 0.05 5.95
CA PHE A 98 -3.50 -0.94 5.77
C PHE A 98 -3.24 -1.72 4.50
N ILE A 99 -3.29 -3.04 4.59
CA ILE A 99 -3.12 -3.97 3.48
C ILE A 99 -4.50 -4.57 3.17
N TYR A 100 -4.98 -4.37 1.95
CA TYR A 100 -6.18 -5.07 1.50
C TYR A 100 -5.81 -6.51 1.15
N TYR A 101 -6.49 -7.49 1.77
CA TYR A 101 -6.16 -8.90 1.63
C TYR A 101 -5.99 -9.32 0.17
N GLY A 102 -4.95 -10.11 -0.08
CA GLY A 102 -4.60 -10.61 -1.41
C GLY A 102 -3.78 -9.65 -2.27
N GLU A 103 -3.60 -8.38 -1.87
CA GLU A 103 -2.67 -7.51 -2.61
C GLU A 103 -1.23 -7.98 -2.43
N GLU A 104 -0.89 -8.57 -1.27
CA GLU A 104 0.42 -9.12 -0.93
C GLU A 104 0.82 -10.35 -1.76
N ILE A 105 -0.14 -10.98 -2.42
CA ILE A 105 0.11 -12.09 -3.36
C ILE A 105 -0.22 -11.72 -4.81
N GLY A 106 -0.68 -10.50 -5.06
CA GLY A 106 -1.01 -10.00 -6.38
C GLY A 106 -2.35 -10.47 -6.93
N MET A 107 -3.36 -10.70 -6.08
CA MET A 107 -4.72 -11.00 -6.54
C MET A 107 -5.23 -9.89 -7.45
N SER A 108 -5.90 -10.28 -8.53
CA SER A 108 -6.56 -9.39 -9.49
C SER A 108 -8.07 -9.32 -9.26
N GLY A 109 -8.70 -8.27 -9.76
CA GLY A 109 -10.15 -8.08 -9.74
C GLY A 109 -10.53 -6.65 -10.10
N THR A 110 -11.61 -6.53 -10.87
CA THR A 110 -12.23 -5.27 -11.27
C THR A 110 -13.69 -5.25 -10.86
N LYS A 111 -14.32 -4.07 -10.87
CA LYS A 111 -15.78 -3.99 -10.63
C LYS A 111 -16.58 -4.95 -11.53
N PRO A 112 -17.71 -5.47 -11.10
CA PRO A 112 -18.46 -5.10 -9.87
C PRO A 112 -17.82 -5.62 -8.58
N ASP A 113 -18.36 -5.19 -7.42
CA ASP A 113 -17.78 -5.41 -6.09
C ASP A 113 -17.49 -6.88 -5.77
N GLU A 114 -18.34 -7.79 -6.22
CA GLU A 114 -18.18 -9.21 -6.01
C GLU A 114 -16.84 -9.72 -6.58
N LEU A 115 -16.37 -9.13 -7.67
CA LEU A 115 -15.13 -9.55 -8.35
C LEU A 115 -13.86 -8.94 -7.74
N ILE A 116 -13.99 -7.91 -6.93
CA ILE A 116 -12.86 -7.35 -6.16
C ILE A 116 -12.81 -7.88 -4.73
N ARG A 117 -13.83 -8.65 -4.31
CA ARG A 117 -13.96 -9.26 -2.97
C ARG A 117 -13.97 -10.79 -3.03
N THR A 118 -13.33 -11.38 -4.04
CA THR A 118 -13.23 -12.83 -4.22
C THR A 118 -12.49 -13.48 -3.05
N PRO A 119 -12.72 -14.78 -2.77
CA PRO A 119 -12.04 -15.50 -1.71
C PRO A 119 -10.52 -15.41 -1.81
N MET A 120 -9.83 -15.36 -0.66
CA MET A 120 -8.37 -15.41 -0.59
C MET A 120 -7.81 -16.70 -1.21
N GLN A 121 -6.69 -16.58 -1.90
CA GLN A 121 -6.02 -17.69 -2.59
C GLN A 121 -4.87 -18.21 -1.72
N TRP A 122 -5.13 -19.25 -0.93
CA TRP A 122 -4.14 -19.82 -0.01
C TRP A 122 -3.22 -20.83 -0.68
N ASP A 123 -3.78 -21.68 -1.54
CA ASP A 123 -3.04 -22.72 -2.25
C ASP A 123 -3.69 -23.08 -3.61
N ALA A 124 -3.14 -24.12 -4.28
CA ALA A 124 -3.61 -24.60 -5.58
C ALA A 124 -4.70 -25.68 -5.49
N ALA A 125 -5.18 -26.03 -4.29
CA ALA A 125 -6.24 -27.02 -4.12
C ALA A 125 -7.59 -26.45 -4.57
N GLN A 126 -8.57 -27.33 -4.75
CA GLN A 126 -9.95 -26.94 -5.04
C GLN A 126 -10.45 -25.94 -3.98
N GLY A 127 -11.10 -24.86 -4.43
CA GLY A 127 -11.51 -23.78 -3.51
C GLY A 127 -10.38 -22.87 -3.05
N ALA A 128 -9.19 -22.99 -3.65
CA ALA A 128 -8.00 -22.20 -3.32
C ALA A 128 -7.57 -22.31 -1.85
N GLY A 129 -7.84 -23.42 -1.17
CA GLY A 129 -7.60 -23.58 0.26
C GLY A 129 -8.47 -22.66 1.15
N PHE A 130 -9.43 -21.94 0.57
CA PHE A 130 -10.32 -21.04 1.30
C PHE A 130 -11.50 -21.77 1.94
N THR A 131 -12.08 -22.75 1.24
CA THR A 131 -13.22 -23.53 1.73
C THR A 131 -13.30 -24.88 1.03
N ASP A 132 -13.79 -25.88 1.76
CA ASP A 132 -14.14 -27.20 1.22
C ASP A 132 -15.56 -27.21 0.62
N GLY A 133 -16.36 -26.19 0.89
CA GLY A 133 -17.71 -26.03 0.38
C GLY A 133 -17.79 -25.07 -0.82
N LYS A 134 -19.02 -24.68 -1.17
CA LYS A 134 -19.25 -23.67 -2.20
C LYS A 134 -18.91 -22.27 -1.63
N PRO A 135 -17.94 -21.55 -2.19
CA PRO A 135 -17.66 -20.19 -1.75
C PRO A 135 -18.80 -19.25 -2.14
N TRP A 136 -18.92 -18.10 -1.44
CA TRP A 136 -19.93 -17.07 -1.73
C TRP A 136 -19.77 -16.49 -3.14
N GLN A 137 -18.51 -16.39 -3.60
CA GLN A 137 -18.11 -15.97 -4.94
C GLN A 137 -17.04 -16.94 -5.46
N ALA A 138 -17.01 -17.16 -6.76
CA ALA A 138 -15.98 -18.02 -7.37
C ALA A 138 -14.58 -17.46 -7.06
N VAL A 139 -13.63 -18.35 -6.76
CA VAL A 139 -12.21 -17.98 -6.70
C VAL A 139 -11.71 -17.52 -8.07
N ASN A 140 -10.69 -16.66 -8.12
CA ASN A 140 -10.12 -16.25 -9.39
C ASN A 140 -9.53 -17.44 -10.15
N ALA A 141 -9.59 -17.39 -11.48
CA ALA A 141 -9.12 -18.51 -12.32
C ALA A 141 -7.61 -18.80 -12.19
N ASP A 142 -6.83 -17.82 -11.73
CA ASP A 142 -5.38 -17.91 -11.56
C ASP A 142 -4.92 -18.47 -10.20
N TYR A 143 -5.84 -18.90 -9.33
CA TYR A 143 -5.53 -19.36 -7.97
C TYR A 143 -4.51 -20.50 -7.92
N THR A 144 -4.39 -21.29 -8.97
CA THR A 144 -3.42 -22.41 -9.03
C THR A 144 -1.96 -21.91 -9.12
N THR A 145 -1.73 -20.67 -9.53
CA THR A 145 -0.41 -20.06 -9.69
C THR A 145 -0.20 -18.83 -8.80
N VAL A 146 -1.26 -18.04 -8.58
CA VAL A 146 -1.24 -16.86 -7.72
C VAL A 146 -1.85 -17.24 -6.38
N ASN A 147 -1.04 -17.67 -5.43
CA ASN A 147 -1.50 -18.06 -4.09
C ASN A 147 -0.36 -17.96 -3.07
N VAL A 148 -0.72 -18.01 -1.79
CA VAL A 148 0.22 -17.92 -0.68
C VAL A 148 1.25 -19.06 -0.72
N ALA A 149 0.80 -20.30 -0.93
CA ALA A 149 1.68 -21.46 -0.91
C ALA A 149 2.76 -21.40 -2.01
N SER A 150 2.38 -20.99 -3.23
CA SER A 150 3.32 -20.88 -4.36
C SER A 150 4.37 -19.76 -4.17
N GLN A 151 4.07 -18.75 -3.37
CA GLN A 151 4.96 -17.61 -3.14
C GLN A 151 5.79 -17.72 -1.85
N THR A 152 5.35 -18.55 -0.90
CA THR A 152 6.05 -18.73 0.38
C THR A 152 7.46 -19.30 0.16
N GLY A 153 8.47 -18.61 0.69
CA GLY A 153 9.88 -18.99 0.56
C GLY A 153 10.53 -18.62 -0.78
N MET A 154 9.77 -18.05 -1.71
CA MET A 154 10.30 -17.58 -2.99
C MET A 154 10.77 -16.13 -2.84
N SER A 155 12.07 -15.91 -2.63
CA SER A 155 12.65 -14.60 -2.27
C SER A 155 12.30 -13.45 -3.22
N ALA A 156 12.03 -13.74 -4.49
CA ALA A 156 11.62 -12.75 -5.47
C ALA A 156 10.10 -12.50 -5.51
N SER A 157 9.26 -13.27 -4.76
CA SER A 157 7.81 -13.13 -4.79
C SER A 157 7.34 -11.83 -4.16
N LEU A 158 6.13 -11.43 -4.51
CA LEU A 158 5.48 -10.26 -3.91
C LEU A 158 5.20 -10.48 -2.42
N LEU A 159 4.79 -11.70 -2.04
CA LEU A 159 4.55 -12.07 -0.65
C LEU A 159 5.79 -11.89 0.23
N GLU A 160 6.94 -12.41 -0.20
CA GLU A 160 8.18 -12.29 0.58
C GLU A 160 8.68 -10.83 0.61
N HIS A 161 8.40 -10.06 -0.42
CA HIS A 161 8.66 -8.63 -0.42
C HIS A 161 7.83 -7.90 0.66
N TYR A 162 6.51 -8.16 0.75
CA TYR A 162 5.66 -7.63 1.83
C TYR A 162 6.16 -8.07 3.21
N ARG A 163 6.48 -9.36 3.40
CA ARG A 163 7.02 -9.87 4.67
C ARG A 163 8.29 -9.15 5.08
N THR A 164 9.21 -8.95 4.14
CA THR A 164 10.47 -8.22 4.39
C THR A 164 10.22 -6.77 4.80
N LEU A 165 9.34 -6.07 4.11
CA LEU A 165 9.01 -4.68 4.42
C LEU A 165 8.28 -4.53 5.77
N ILE A 166 7.37 -5.46 6.10
CA ILE A 166 6.69 -5.48 7.40
C ILE A 166 7.70 -5.72 8.53
N GLN A 167 8.61 -6.67 8.36
CA GLN A 167 9.68 -6.92 9.33
C GLN A 167 10.60 -5.70 9.47
N LEU A 168 10.99 -5.08 8.35
CA LEU A 168 11.80 -3.86 8.33
C LEU A 168 11.09 -2.73 9.12
N ARG A 169 9.80 -2.49 8.85
CA ARG A 169 9.03 -1.48 9.58
C ARG A 169 8.95 -1.79 11.08
N ASN A 170 8.67 -3.04 11.42
CA ASN A 170 8.54 -3.45 12.83
C ASN A 170 9.87 -3.38 13.60
N ALA A 171 10.99 -3.62 12.94
CA ALA A 171 12.32 -3.56 13.55
C ALA A 171 12.84 -2.11 13.72
N ASN A 172 12.27 -1.13 13.02
CA ASN A 172 12.81 0.23 12.99
C ASN A 172 11.83 1.26 13.56
N SER A 173 12.21 1.88 14.68
CA SER A 173 11.43 2.94 15.34
C SER A 173 11.17 4.14 14.40
N ALA A 174 12.15 4.51 13.59
CA ALA A 174 12.02 5.59 12.61
C ALA A 174 10.87 5.35 11.62
N LEU A 175 10.64 4.11 11.17
CA LEU A 175 9.54 3.78 10.26
C LEU A 175 8.18 3.73 10.96
N ARG A 176 8.14 3.32 12.23
CA ARG A 176 6.88 3.20 12.99
C ARG A 176 6.35 4.55 13.47
N VAL A 177 7.22 5.33 14.13
CA VAL A 177 6.83 6.55 14.86
C VAL A 177 7.69 7.77 14.52
N GLY A 178 8.68 7.61 13.62
CA GLY A 178 9.60 8.70 13.28
C GLY A 178 8.90 9.80 12.46
N ARG A 179 9.32 11.04 12.66
CA ARG A 179 8.92 12.16 11.81
C ARG A 179 9.48 11.98 10.40
N THR A 180 8.76 12.54 9.42
CA THR A 180 9.14 12.46 8.02
C THR A 180 9.59 13.82 7.50
N TYR A 181 10.67 13.81 6.74
CA TYR A 181 11.21 14.99 6.06
C TYR A 181 11.44 14.63 4.60
N VAL A 182 10.80 15.34 3.68
CA VAL A 182 11.04 15.13 2.25
C VAL A 182 12.46 15.54 1.93
N ALA A 183 13.22 14.65 1.32
CA ALA A 183 14.55 14.94 0.81
C ALA A 183 14.46 15.31 -0.67
N GLU A 184 15.20 16.32 -1.08
CA GLU A 184 15.25 16.70 -2.49
C GLU A 184 16.10 15.71 -3.29
N SER A 185 15.68 15.46 -4.52
CA SER A 185 16.40 14.69 -5.51
C SER A 185 16.45 15.47 -6.82
N ASN A 186 17.59 15.47 -7.48
CA ASN A 186 17.76 16.06 -8.81
C ASN A 186 17.09 15.21 -9.92
N SER A 187 16.54 14.06 -9.55
CA SER A 187 15.86 13.16 -10.48
C SER A 187 14.38 13.07 -10.15
N ASN A 188 13.54 13.22 -11.17
CA ASN A 188 12.10 12.94 -11.05
C ASN A 188 11.77 11.44 -11.04
N LYS A 189 12.79 10.59 -11.14
CA LYS A 189 12.69 9.12 -11.03
C LYS A 189 12.90 8.62 -9.60
N ILE A 190 13.34 9.47 -8.69
CA ILE A 190 13.66 9.09 -7.31
C ILE A 190 12.72 9.84 -6.35
N LEU A 191 11.93 9.08 -5.61
CA LEU A 191 11.26 9.56 -4.40
C LEU A 191 12.21 9.37 -3.23
N SER A 192 12.50 10.45 -2.48
CA SER A 192 13.42 10.42 -1.35
C SER A 192 12.83 11.13 -0.14
N TYR A 193 12.99 10.54 1.03
CA TYR A 193 12.60 11.14 2.30
C TYR A 193 13.35 10.51 3.47
N LEU A 194 13.47 11.26 4.55
CA LEU A 194 14.01 10.81 5.82
C LEU A 194 12.85 10.42 6.76
N ARG A 195 13.06 9.34 7.49
CA ARG A 195 12.26 8.96 8.65
C ARG A 195 13.16 9.04 9.89
N ALA A 196 12.82 9.87 10.86
CA ALA A 196 13.66 10.11 12.03
C ALA A 196 12.87 9.98 13.33
N SER A 197 13.31 9.07 14.21
CA SER A 197 12.88 8.94 15.62
C SER A 197 13.95 9.51 16.55
N SER A 198 13.75 9.37 17.85
CA SER A 198 14.74 9.83 18.85
C SER A 198 16.07 9.08 18.80
N ASP A 199 16.07 7.85 18.30
CA ASP A 199 17.19 6.92 18.34
C ASP A 199 17.69 6.51 16.94
N GLN A 200 16.97 6.86 15.88
CA GLN A 200 17.27 6.36 14.54
C GLN A 200 16.87 7.35 13.44
N THR A 201 17.67 7.43 12.41
CA THR A 201 17.33 8.13 11.15
C THR A 201 17.56 7.20 9.97
N LEU A 202 16.56 7.06 9.12
CA LEU A 202 16.61 6.27 7.89
C LEU A 202 16.37 7.16 6.69
N LEU A 203 17.17 6.98 5.66
CA LEU A 203 16.91 7.53 4.33
C LEU A 203 16.18 6.48 3.49
N VAL A 204 15.00 6.83 3.00
CA VAL A 204 14.24 6.02 2.06
C VAL A 204 14.45 6.57 0.66
N LEU A 205 14.90 5.70 -0.24
CA LEU A 205 15.08 5.99 -1.67
C LEU A 205 14.29 4.98 -2.49
N ILE A 206 13.37 5.46 -3.32
CA ILE A 206 12.55 4.64 -4.20
C ILE A 206 12.76 5.11 -5.63
N HIS A 207 13.33 4.24 -6.46
CA HIS A 207 13.59 4.48 -7.88
C HIS A 207 12.49 3.84 -8.71
N ILE A 208 11.87 4.60 -9.61
CA ILE A 208 10.68 4.19 -10.37
C ILE A 208 10.94 4.02 -11.89
N GLY A 209 12.13 3.66 -12.27
CA GLY A 209 12.47 3.34 -13.65
C GLY A 209 13.52 4.17 -14.32
#